data_1daa5e76c487df2e3d0f117516413d81
#
_entry.id   1daa5e76c487df2e3d0f117516413d81
#
_cell.length_a   1.000
_cell.length_b   1.000
_cell.length_c   1.000
_cell.angle_alpha   90.00
_cell.angle_beta   90.00
_cell.angle_gamma   90.00
#
_symmetry.space_group_name_H-M   'P 1'
#
loop_
_entity.id
_entity.type
_entity.pdbx_description
1 polymer ?
#
loop_
_entity_poly.entity_id
_entity_poly.type
_entity_poly.pdbx_seq_one_letter_code
_entity_poly.pdbx_strand_id
1 'polypeptide(L)'
;MKPILTAVLVLTAAAAALPALAQNAGQIARVRGGASCAGCNLFQGDFSGLQARGLNLSGARLRQADLSLAVMNRTRFSNADLRDVEAYGGVFSSSSFAGANLTNASFVGAYLEGANFSGATLDGTNFAGASLQRATGLSQSRLNRACGDEATQLPSGLSIPHC
;
A
#
# COMPACT_ATOMS: atom_id res chain seq x y z
N MET A 1 60.85 -3.88 -37.55
CA MET A 1 59.66 -4.61 -37.13
C MET A 1 58.96 -3.77 -36.12
N LYS A 2 57.80 -3.16 -36.44
CA LYS A 2 56.96 -2.36 -35.50
C LYS A 2 55.86 -3.26 -34.96
N PRO A 3 55.59 -3.32 -33.67
CA PRO A 3 54.43 -4.04 -33.15
C PRO A 3 53.12 -3.23 -33.37
N ILE A 4 52.13 -3.91 -33.94
CA ILE A 4 50.77 -3.38 -34.10
C ILE A 4 50.05 -3.61 -32.77
N LEU A 5 49.72 -2.50 -32.05
CA LEU A 5 48.81 -2.54 -30.90
C LEU A 5 47.39 -2.64 -31.42
N THR A 6 46.75 -3.78 -31.25
CA THR A 6 45.32 -3.95 -31.43
C THR A 6 44.58 -3.47 -30.17
N ALA A 7 43.92 -2.32 -30.29
CA ALA A 7 43.02 -1.84 -29.22
C ALA A 7 41.75 -2.68 -29.23
N VAL A 8 41.51 -3.43 -28.15
CA VAL A 8 40.22 -4.11 -27.90
C VAL A 8 39.24 -3.10 -27.34
N LEU A 9 38.23 -2.74 -28.14
CA LEU A 9 37.12 -1.89 -27.74
C LEU A 9 36.15 -2.75 -26.90
N VAL A 10 36.18 -2.61 -25.59
CA VAL A 10 35.18 -3.21 -24.70
C VAL A 10 33.92 -2.35 -24.76
N LEU A 11 32.91 -2.80 -25.53
CA LEU A 11 31.55 -2.24 -25.46
C LEU A 11 30.92 -2.65 -24.13
N THR A 12 30.89 -1.78 -23.16
CA THR A 12 30.03 -1.92 -21.98
C THR A 12 28.60 -1.58 -22.41
N ALA A 13 27.76 -2.60 -22.62
CA ALA A 13 26.31 -2.42 -22.76
C ALA A 13 25.75 -1.92 -21.41
N ALA A 14 25.51 -0.62 -21.29
CA ALA A 14 24.70 -0.09 -20.22
C ALA A 14 23.27 -0.59 -20.42
N ALA A 15 22.85 -1.57 -19.61
CA ALA A 15 21.46 -1.99 -19.54
C ALA A 15 20.63 -0.79 -19.05
N ALA A 16 19.98 -0.09 -19.98
CA ALA A 16 19.00 0.94 -19.65
C ALA A 16 17.83 0.24 -18.95
N ALA A 17 17.77 0.33 -17.63
CA ALA A 17 16.61 -0.11 -16.86
C ALA A 17 15.38 0.66 -17.36
N LEU A 18 14.33 -0.07 -17.75
CA LEU A 18 13.08 0.50 -18.23
C LEU A 18 12.48 1.41 -17.12
N PRO A 19 12.26 2.71 -17.36
CA PRO A 19 11.91 3.68 -16.31
C PRO A 19 10.50 3.53 -15.76
N ALA A 20 9.68 2.60 -16.28
CA ALA A 20 8.25 2.55 -15.97
C ALA A 20 7.89 1.75 -14.70
N LEU A 21 8.80 0.97 -14.13
CA LEU A 21 8.55 0.10 -12.95
C LEU A 21 9.59 0.30 -11.84
N ALA A 22 10.57 1.17 -12.00
CA ALA A 22 11.60 1.40 -11.00
C ALA A 22 11.03 2.14 -9.79
N GLN A 23 11.45 1.72 -8.58
CA GLN A 23 11.21 2.49 -7.36
C GLN A 23 11.69 3.93 -7.52
N ASN A 24 10.91 4.89 -7.03
CA ASN A 24 11.38 6.26 -6.93
C ASN A 24 11.96 6.51 -5.52
N ALA A 25 13.25 6.24 -5.36
CA ALA A 25 13.93 6.33 -4.07
C ALA A 25 13.76 7.70 -3.40
N GLY A 26 13.75 8.79 -4.17
CA GLY A 26 13.53 10.14 -3.65
C GLY A 26 12.13 10.35 -3.11
N GLN A 27 11.10 9.83 -3.78
CA GLN A 27 9.71 9.91 -3.31
C GLN A 27 9.47 9.02 -2.10
N ILE A 28 10.07 7.82 -2.06
CA ILE A 28 10.03 6.93 -0.90
C ILE A 28 10.70 7.61 0.30
N ALA A 29 11.91 8.17 0.14
CA ALA A 29 12.60 8.88 1.20
C ALA A 29 11.79 10.08 1.72
N ARG A 30 11.10 10.81 0.84
CA ARG A 30 10.20 11.91 1.22
C ARG A 30 9.08 11.44 2.16
N VAL A 31 8.41 10.33 1.84
CA VAL A 31 7.33 9.78 2.69
C VAL A 31 7.90 9.21 3.98
N ARG A 32 9.05 8.53 3.95
CA ARG A 32 9.75 8.06 5.16
C ARG A 32 10.14 9.22 6.09
N GLY A 33 10.41 10.39 5.55
CA GLY A 33 10.62 11.63 6.31
C GLY A 33 9.33 12.29 6.82
N GLY A 34 8.16 11.64 6.67
CA GLY A 34 6.88 12.15 7.17
C GLY A 34 6.23 13.22 6.28
N ALA A 35 6.68 13.38 5.03
CA ALA A 35 6.10 14.35 4.11
C ALA A 35 5.08 13.74 3.14
N SER A 36 4.00 14.47 2.86
CA SER A 36 2.96 14.08 1.90
C SER A 36 3.50 13.95 0.48
N CYS A 37 2.94 13.01 -0.29
CA CYS A 37 3.37 12.70 -1.65
C CYS A 37 2.20 12.18 -2.50
N ALA A 38 1.23 13.05 -2.79
CA ALA A 38 0.10 12.69 -3.65
C ALA A 38 0.58 12.34 -5.08
N GLY A 39 0.02 11.28 -5.68
CA GLY A 39 0.37 10.80 -7.01
C GLY A 39 1.76 10.19 -7.15
N CYS A 40 2.52 10.07 -6.07
CA CYS A 40 3.89 9.56 -6.11
C CYS A 40 3.97 8.08 -6.49
N ASN A 41 5.09 7.72 -7.12
CA ASN A 41 5.44 6.32 -7.36
C ASN A 41 6.20 5.77 -6.15
N LEU A 42 5.47 5.05 -5.31
CA LEU A 42 5.96 4.42 -4.07
C LEU A 42 5.98 2.88 -4.19
N PHE A 43 6.04 2.37 -5.42
CA PHE A 43 6.06 0.94 -5.72
C PHE A 43 7.15 0.23 -4.93
N GLN A 44 6.77 -0.88 -4.25
CA GLN A 44 7.66 -1.67 -3.38
C GLN A 44 8.39 -0.83 -2.31
N GLY A 45 7.84 0.33 -1.93
CA GLY A 45 8.42 1.16 -0.88
C GLY A 45 8.34 0.47 0.49
N ASP A 46 9.44 0.51 1.23
CA ASP A 46 9.46 0.07 2.62
C ASP A 46 9.09 1.24 3.54
N PHE A 47 7.91 1.15 4.15
CA PHE A 47 7.37 2.07 5.14
C PHE A 47 7.06 1.35 6.46
N SER A 48 7.64 0.16 6.65
CA SER A 48 7.43 -0.63 7.86
C SER A 48 7.82 0.16 9.11
N GLY A 49 6.94 0.14 10.12
CA GLY A 49 7.10 0.88 11.36
C GLY A 49 7.10 2.42 11.22
N LEU A 50 6.81 2.97 10.03
CA LEU A 50 6.75 4.42 9.83
C LEU A 50 5.72 5.07 10.76
N GLN A 51 6.13 6.12 11.47
CA GLN A 51 5.23 6.91 12.31
C GLN A 51 4.99 8.29 11.68
N ALA A 52 3.91 8.39 10.90
CA ALA A 52 3.55 9.64 10.22
C ALA A 52 2.02 9.74 10.12
N ARG A 53 1.46 10.84 10.61
CA ARG A 53 0.01 11.04 10.68
C ARG A 53 -0.46 12.10 9.68
N GLY A 54 -1.65 11.91 9.13
CA GLY A 54 -2.30 12.92 8.30
C GLY A 54 -1.64 13.15 6.95
N LEU A 55 -0.85 12.19 6.44
CA LEU A 55 -0.23 12.31 5.14
C LEU A 55 -1.29 12.37 4.02
N ASN A 56 -0.96 13.08 2.96
CA ASN A 56 -1.70 12.99 1.71
C ASN A 56 -0.92 12.10 0.71
N LEU A 57 -1.43 10.87 0.53
CA LEU A 57 -0.94 9.87 -0.42
C LEU A 57 -2.02 9.55 -1.48
N SER A 58 -2.95 10.49 -1.71
CA SER A 58 -4.02 10.31 -2.69
C SER A 58 -3.45 10.05 -4.08
N GLY A 59 -3.96 9.04 -4.79
CA GLY A 59 -3.51 8.64 -6.11
C GLY A 59 -2.08 8.06 -6.17
N ALA A 60 -1.42 7.87 -5.03
CA ALA A 60 -0.08 7.29 -5.01
C ALA A 60 -0.08 5.81 -5.44
N ARG A 61 0.99 5.36 -6.06
CA ARG A 61 1.22 3.98 -6.49
C ARG A 61 2.02 3.26 -5.42
N LEU A 62 1.33 2.60 -4.49
CA LEU A 62 1.89 1.87 -3.35
C LEU A 62 1.91 0.35 -3.57
N ARG A 63 1.66 -0.11 -4.79
CA ARG A 63 1.61 -1.54 -5.07
C ARG A 63 2.84 -2.27 -4.52
N GLN A 64 2.61 -3.39 -3.80
CA GLN A 64 3.65 -4.21 -3.17
C GLN A 64 4.51 -3.43 -2.14
N ALA A 65 4.03 -2.31 -1.62
CA ALA A 65 4.71 -1.60 -0.54
C ALA A 65 4.51 -2.32 0.80
N ASP A 66 5.47 -2.17 1.70
CA ASP A 66 5.39 -2.65 3.07
C ASP A 66 4.98 -1.49 3.99
N LEU A 67 3.79 -1.61 4.59
CA LEU A 67 3.22 -0.72 5.60
C LEU A 67 3.06 -1.44 6.95
N SER A 68 3.72 -2.58 7.14
CA SER A 68 3.61 -3.37 8.36
C SER A 68 4.01 -2.55 9.58
N LEU A 69 3.19 -2.59 10.63
CA LEU A 69 3.38 -1.85 11.88
C LEU A 69 3.47 -0.31 11.70
N ALA A 70 3.15 0.22 10.53
CA ALA A 70 3.14 1.66 10.32
C ALA A 70 2.00 2.32 11.12
N VAL A 71 2.25 3.50 11.68
CA VAL A 71 1.25 4.33 12.37
C VAL A 71 0.94 5.53 11.49
N MET A 72 -0.09 5.39 10.64
CA MET A 72 -0.45 6.36 9.61
C MET A 72 -1.90 6.84 9.74
N ASN A 73 -2.32 7.14 10.97
CA ASN A 73 -3.67 7.62 11.26
C ASN A 73 -4.02 8.89 10.47
N ARG A 74 -5.29 9.03 10.05
CA ARG A 74 -5.82 10.17 9.31
C ARG A 74 -5.11 10.43 7.98
N THR A 75 -4.43 9.43 7.44
CA THR A 75 -3.76 9.52 6.14
C THR A 75 -4.78 9.35 5.01
N ARG A 76 -4.60 10.09 3.94
CA ARG A 76 -5.43 9.99 2.73
C ARG A 76 -4.75 9.09 1.71
N PHE A 77 -5.35 7.92 1.48
CA PHE A 77 -5.02 6.97 0.41
C PHE A 77 -6.09 6.98 -0.68
N SER A 78 -6.87 8.05 -0.80
CA SER A 78 -7.98 8.10 -1.75
C SER A 78 -7.47 7.90 -3.18
N ASN A 79 -8.11 6.97 -3.92
CA ASN A 79 -7.74 6.57 -5.29
C ASN A 79 -6.29 6.04 -5.42
N ALA A 80 -5.64 5.64 -4.33
CA ALA A 80 -4.31 5.04 -4.38
C ALA A 80 -4.35 3.60 -4.90
N ASP A 81 -3.28 3.17 -5.55
CA ASP A 81 -3.04 1.78 -5.93
C ASP A 81 -2.31 1.08 -4.78
N LEU A 82 -3.05 0.34 -3.96
CA LEU A 82 -2.59 -0.39 -2.78
C LEU A 82 -2.62 -1.92 -3.01
N ARG A 83 -2.59 -2.36 -4.26
CA ARG A 83 -2.61 -3.79 -4.58
C ARG A 83 -1.38 -4.50 -4.01
N ASP A 84 -1.61 -5.70 -3.48
CA ASP A 84 -0.56 -6.55 -2.95
C ASP A 84 0.27 -5.86 -1.82
N VAL A 85 -0.31 -4.89 -1.09
CA VAL A 85 0.33 -4.19 0.03
C VAL A 85 0.33 -5.09 1.26
N GLU A 86 1.45 -5.07 2.02
CA GLU A 86 1.52 -5.64 3.36
C GLU A 86 1.31 -4.53 4.40
N ALA A 87 0.26 -4.67 5.21
CA ALA A 87 -0.09 -3.70 6.27
C ALA A 87 -0.37 -4.39 7.61
N TYR A 88 0.33 -5.51 7.86
CA TYR A 88 0.21 -6.31 9.08
C TYR A 88 0.37 -5.43 10.33
N GLY A 89 -0.60 -5.48 11.25
CA GLY A 89 -0.57 -4.76 12.51
C GLY A 89 -0.48 -3.24 12.41
N GLY A 90 -0.63 -2.68 11.21
CA GLY A 90 -0.56 -1.23 10.98
C GLY A 90 -1.74 -0.47 11.59
N VAL A 91 -1.55 0.80 11.91
CA VAL A 91 -2.56 1.68 12.52
C VAL A 91 -2.97 2.75 11.54
N PHE A 92 -4.18 2.62 10.99
CA PHE A 92 -4.76 3.50 9.96
C PHE A 92 -6.10 4.10 10.40
N SER A 93 -6.29 4.28 11.69
CA SER A 93 -7.57 4.78 12.23
C SER A 93 -7.93 6.13 11.62
N SER A 94 -9.19 6.28 11.22
CA SER A 94 -9.74 7.48 10.56
C SER A 94 -9.03 7.85 9.24
N SER A 95 -8.33 6.93 8.60
CA SER A 95 -7.72 7.14 7.28
C SER A 95 -8.75 6.96 6.16
N SER A 96 -8.50 7.56 5.01
CA SER A 96 -9.38 7.44 3.85
C SER A 96 -8.78 6.54 2.78
N PHE A 97 -9.44 5.42 2.52
CA PHE A 97 -9.19 4.51 1.40
C PHE A 97 -10.26 4.68 0.31
N ALA A 98 -10.95 5.83 0.27
CA ALA A 98 -12.03 6.06 -0.69
C ALA A 98 -11.52 5.92 -2.13
N GLY A 99 -12.15 5.03 -2.91
CA GLY A 99 -11.76 4.73 -4.30
C GLY A 99 -10.43 4.00 -4.45
N ALA A 100 -9.74 3.64 -3.36
CA ALA A 100 -8.46 2.92 -3.44
C ALA A 100 -8.64 1.49 -3.97
N ASN A 101 -7.63 0.99 -4.65
CA ASN A 101 -7.57 -0.41 -5.06
C ASN A 101 -6.74 -1.20 -4.03
N LEU A 102 -7.43 -2.05 -3.26
CA LEU A 102 -6.86 -2.89 -2.19
C LEU A 102 -6.80 -4.37 -2.60
N THR A 103 -6.88 -4.68 -3.89
CA THR A 103 -6.86 -6.07 -4.36
C THR A 103 -5.64 -6.81 -3.82
N ASN A 104 -5.89 -7.96 -3.16
CA ASN A 104 -4.90 -8.82 -2.50
C ASN A 104 -4.08 -8.12 -1.40
N ALA A 105 -4.50 -6.97 -0.89
CA ALA A 105 -3.81 -6.32 0.24
C ALA A 105 -4.01 -7.10 1.54
N SER A 106 -2.98 -7.15 2.37
CA SER A 106 -3.00 -7.78 3.69
C SER A 106 -3.12 -6.71 4.78
N PHE A 107 -4.24 -6.71 5.49
CA PHE A 107 -4.49 -5.88 6.68
C PHE A 107 -4.65 -6.75 7.93
N VAL A 108 -3.95 -7.88 7.99
CA VAL A 108 -4.02 -8.80 9.12
C VAL A 108 -3.64 -8.08 10.42
N GLY A 109 -4.53 -8.12 11.41
CA GLY A 109 -4.35 -7.46 12.70
C GLY A 109 -4.30 -5.93 12.67
N ALA A 110 -4.65 -5.29 11.55
CA ALA A 110 -4.56 -3.85 11.40
C ALA A 110 -5.69 -3.11 12.15
N TYR A 111 -5.40 -1.89 12.60
CA TYR A 111 -6.35 -0.99 13.25
C TYR A 111 -6.91 0.01 12.22
N LEU A 112 -8.16 -0.22 11.79
CA LEU A 112 -8.86 0.52 10.74
C LEU A 112 -10.12 1.23 11.26
N GLU A 113 -10.19 1.45 12.57
CA GLU A 113 -11.36 2.04 13.22
C GLU A 113 -11.70 3.41 12.61
N GLY A 114 -12.95 3.59 12.18
CA GLY A 114 -13.42 4.82 11.55
C GLY A 114 -12.80 5.12 10.18
N ALA A 115 -12.09 4.17 9.55
CA ALA A 115 -11.57 4.34 8.20
C ALA A 115 -12.69 4.39 7.16
N ASN A 116 -12.47 5.11 6.07
CA ASN A 116 -13.44 5.27 4.99
C ASN A 116 -13.04 4.42 3.77
N PHE A 117 -13.87 3.42 3.43
CA PHE A 117 -13.70 2.52 2.28
C PHE A 117 -14.70 2.80 1.15
N SER A 118 -15.32 3.98 1.09
CA SER A 118 -16.29 4.31 0.05
C SER A 118 -15.69 4.11 -1.34
N GLY A 119 -16.31 3.25 -2.16
CA GLY A 119 -15.83 2.97 -3.52
C GLY A 119 -14.53 2.18 -3.62
N ALA A 120 -13.92 1.74 -2.51
CA ALA A 120 -12.69 0.94 -2.54
C ALA A 120 -12.95 -0.46 -3.15
N THR A 121 -11.98 -0.98 -3.89
CA THR A 121 -11.94 -2.38 -4.35
C THR A 121 -11.32 -3.23 -3.25
N LEU A 122 -12.01 -4.30 -2.83
CA LEU A 122 -11.60 -5.18 -1.73
C LEU A 122 -11.35 -6.63 -2.17
N ASP A 123 -11.18 -6.88 -3.47
CA ASP A 123 -11.05 -8.22 -4.02
C ASP A 123 -9.81 -8.92 -3.45
N GLY A 124 -10.00 -10.05 -2.75
CA GLY A 124 -8.92 -10.79 -2.12
C GLY A 124 -8.24 -10.08 -0.94
N THR A 125 -8.77 -8.95 -0.47
CA THR A 125 -8.22 -8.26 0.71
C THR A 125 -8.39 -9.13 1.96
N ASN A 126 -7.31 -9.31 2.73
CA ASN A 126 -7.30 -10.06 3.97
C ASN A 126 -7.41 -9.12 5.18
N PHE A 127 -8.50 -9.23 5.95
CA PHE A 127 -8.77 -8.47 7.18
C PHE A 127 -8.75 -9.34 8.44
N ALA A 128 -8.14 -10.54 8.41
CA ALA A 128 -8.10 -11.42 9.58
C ALA A 128 -7.55 -10.67 10.82
N GLY A 129 -8.29 -10.71 11.93
CA GLY A 129 -7.95 -10.00 13.16
C GLY A 129 -8.00 -8.47 13.09
N ALA A 130 -8.40 -7.88 11.98
CA ALA A 130 -8.44 -6.43 11.85
C ALA A 130 -9.62 -5.79 12.61
N SER A 131 -9.40 -4.58 13.15
CA SER A 131 -10.44 -3.77 13.77
C SER A 131 -11.00 -2.76 12.77
N LEU A 132 -12.22 -3.04 12.25
CA LEU A 132 -12.96 -2.20 11.30
C LEU A 132 -14.16 -1.51 11.97
N GLN A 133 -14.20 -1.48 13.28
CA GLN A 133 -15.28 -0.82 14.01
C GLN A 133 -15.45 0.63 13.54
N ARG A 134 -16.69 1.05 13.32
CA ARG A 134 -17.05 2.39 12.82
C ARG A 134 -16.44 2.72 11.45
N ALA A 135 -15.81 1.76 10.74
CA ALA A 135 -15.43 1.97 9.36
C ALA A 135 -16.67 2.25 8.50
N THR A 136 -16.52 3.13 7.52
CA THR A 136 -17.60 3.59 6.66
C THR A 136 -17.39 3.17 5.21
N GLY A 137 -18.45 3.19 4.40
CA GLY A 137 -18.38 2.86 2.98
C GLY A 137 -18.19 1.38 2.68
N LEU A 138 -18.22 0.50 3.66
CA LEU A 138 -18.25 -0.95 3.45
C LEU A 138 -19.67 -1.39 3.01
N SER A 139 -19.73 -2.41 2.15
CA SER A 139 -20.96 -3.08 1.79
C SER A 139 -20.78 -4.58 1.81
N GLN A 140 -21.86 -5.33 2.08
CA GLN A 140 -21.81 -6.79 2.11
C GLN A 140 -21.29 -7.37 0.81
N SER A 141 -21.70 -6.83 -0.35
CA SER A 141 -21.25 -7.32 -1.66
C SER A 141 -19.74 -7.19 -1.90
N ARG A 142 -19.09 -6.16 -1.31
CA ARG A 142 -17.64 -5.99 -1.39
C ARG A 142 -16.91 -6.86 -0.36
N LEU A 143 -17.43 -6.96 0.87
CA LEU A 143 -16.87 -7.84 1.89
C LEU A 143 -16.94 -9.31 1.50
N ASN A 144 -17.93 -9.74 0.72
CA ASN A 144 -18.01 -11.10 0.19
C ASN A 144 -16.85 -11.47 -0.76
N ARG A 145 -16.07 -10.50 -1.21
CA ARG A 145 -14.88 -10.70 -2.07
C ARG A 145 -13.56 -10.51 -1.31
N ALA A 146 -13.64 -10.13 -0.04
CA ALA A 146 -12.55 -10.07 0.92
C ALA A 146 -12.64 -11.27 1.87
N CYS A 147 -11.69 -11.42 2.78
CA CYS A 147 -11.77 -12.42 3.83
C CYS A 147 -11.31 -11.88 5.19
N GLY A 148 -11.71 -12.59 6.25
CA GLY A 148 -11.35 -12.29 7.62
C GLY A 148 -11.38 -13.55 8.49
N ASP A 149 -11.51 -13.38 9.79
CA ASP A 149 -11.65 -14.44 10.77
C ASP A 149 -12.60 -14.05 11.92
N GLU A 150 -12.71 -14.90 12.93
CA GLU A 150 -13.56 -14.66 14.11
C GLU A 150 -13.11 -13.45 14.95
N ALA A 151 -11.83 -13.06 14.85
CA ALA A 151 -11.28 -11.90 15.55
C ALA A 151 -11.51 -10.58 14.77
N THR A 152 -11.95 -10.66 13.50
CA THR A 152 -12.23 -9.48 12.67
C THR A 152 -13.44 -8.72 13.20
N GLN A 153 -13.25 -7.46 13.55
CA GLN A 153 -14.29 -6.61 14.13
C GLN A 153 -14.91 -5.70 13.06
N LEU A 154 -16.11 -6.01 12.63
CA LEU A 154 -16.84 -5.27 11.59
C LEU A 154 -17.85 -4.28 12.19
N PRO A 155 -18.29 -3.26 11.42
CA PRO A 155 -19.49 -2.51 11.72
C PRO A 155 -20.71 -3.43 11.85
N SER A 156 -21.69 -3.04 12.68
CA SER A 156 -22.90 -3.83 12.92
C SER A 156 -23.65 -4.16 11.62
N GLY A 157 -24.15 -5.40 11.52
CA GLY A 157 -24.95 -5.87 10.38
C GLY A 157 -24.14 -6.32 9.15
N LEU A 158 -22.81 -6.33 9.24
CA LEU A 158 -21.93 -6.85 8.18
C LEU A 158 -21.26 -8.14 8.63
N SER A 159 -20.93 -8.99 7.66
CA SER A 159 -20.18 -10.23 7.85
C SER A 159 -19.08 -10.34 6.79
N ILE A 160 -18.10 -11.21 7.03
CA ILE A 160 -16.99 -11.44 6.11
C ILE A 160 -16.70 -12.95 6.02
N PRO A 161 -16.42 -13.49 4.82
CA PRO A 161 -15.99 -14.89 4.67
C PRO A 161 -14.68 -15.15 5.41
N HIS A 162 -14.51 -16.39 5.89
CA HIS A 162 -13.21 -16.82 6.43
C HIS A 162 -12.13 -16.85 5.34
N CYS A 163 -10.92 -16.46 5.70
CA CYS A 163 -9.75 -16.64 4.83
C CYS A 163 -9.38 -18.16 4.70
#